data_5a6593c5eba83d181a734cbcee2fe5ee
#
_entry.id   5a6593c5eba83d181a734cbcee2fe5ee
#
_cell.length_a   1.000
_cell.length_b   1.000
_cell.length_c   1.000
_cell.angle_alpha   90.00
_cell.angle_beta   90.00
_cell.angle_gamma   90.00
#
_symmetry.space_group_name_H-M   'P 1'
#
loop_
_entity.id
_entity.type
_entity.pdbx_description
1 polymer ?
#
loop_
_entity_poly.entity_id
_entity_poly.type
_entity_poly.pdbx_seq_one_letter_code
_entity_poly.pdbx_strand_id
1 'polypeptide(L)'
;VGIIVIAIGIIVLMPLSKIFLSRKQSGKKKKTKSLDDLVDEYRLLDNLHRYIVPSNRTSAAKDENGEPMNIVGKTLKELSVQKKYGVSIIEIRNEKKSRLGLVQDVNQNMAKSSSTIQEHDILYIIGDEQKMQRFAQDYGLRRMKDVKIDFYDLGLTEIVVMPTSNFAGLRIGEANLRKRFGINVLGVKRGGGSSSSSSEGGRIGNEYITDNLIATKLHVGDMLLVQGEWTNLAHLTADTTNWVVLDQPEKAADKVLLDYKAPVAAAIMLLMIAMMVFDFIPVAPVTAVIIAGLLTVFAGCFRNVEAAYKTINWESIVLIAAMMPMSTALEKTGASALVSQGLVDSLGAMGPTALLAGIYFTTSLMTMFISNTATAVLMAPIALVAAQQVGVSPYSFLFAVTLGASMCFASPFSTPPN
;
A
#
# COMPACT_ATOMS: atom_id res chain seq x y z
N VAL A 1 27.36 -5.75 15.78
CA VAL A 1 26.53 -6.05 16.95
C VAL A 1 25.07 -6.27 16.49
N GLY A 2 24.47 -5.43 15.66
CA GLY A 2 23.07 -5.55 15.23
C GLY A 2 22.70 -6.89 14.58
N ILE A 3 23.56 -7.44 13.73
CA ILE A 3 23.35 -8.73 13.06
C ILE A 3 23.30 -9.88 14.08
N ILE A 4 24.14 -9.83 15.09
CA ILE A 4 24.18 -10.85 16.16
C ILE A 4 22.89 -10.79 17.00
N VAL A 5 22.42 -9.58 17.34
CA VAL A 5 21.19 -9.38 18.10
C VAL A 5 19.96 -9.86 17.31
N ILE A 6 19.90 -9.56 16.00
CA ILE A 6 18.84 -10.06 15.13
C ILE A 6 18.85 -11.59 15.03
N ALA A 7 20.02 -12.20 14.85
CA ALA A 7 20.15 -13.65 14.76
C ALA A 7 19.71 -14.34 16.06
N ILE A 8 20.16 -13.85 17.21
CA ILE A 8 19.75 -14.38 18.53
C ILE A 8 18.24 -14.14 18.74
N GLY A 9 17.72 -12.97 18.39
CA GLY A 9 16.29 -12.64 18.47
C GLY A 9 15.43 -13.64 17.68
N ILE A 10 15.81 -13.92 16.44
CA ILE A 10 15.08 -14.88 15.58
C ILE A 10 15.14 -16.29 16.18
N ILE A 11 16.32 -16.74 16.61
CA ILE A 11 16.52 -18.10 17.16
C ILE A 11 15.71 -18.30 18.45
N VAL A 12 15.60 -17.29 19.29
CA VAL A 12 14.90 -17.37 20.58
C VAL A 12 13.41 -17.09 20.44
N LEU A 13 13.03 -16.04 19.70
CA LEU A 13 11.62 -15.61 19.62
C LEU A 13 10.76 -16.49 18.73
N MET A 14 11.30 -17.06 17.65
CA MET A 14 10.50 -17.95 16.79
C MET A 14 9.97 -19.21 17.51
N PRO A 15 10.77 -19.98 18.25
CA PRO A 15 10.24 -21.12 19.00
C PRO A 15 9.36 -20.68 20.18
N LEU A 16 9.73 -19.60 20.90
CA LEU A 16 8.90 -19.07 21.98
C LEU A 16 7.52 -18.63 21.50
N SER A 17 7.45 -17.93 20.38
CA SER A 17 6.17 -17.50 19.79
C SER A 17 5.28 -18.68 19.42
N LYS A 18 5.85 -19.77 18.89
CA LYS A 18 5.10 -21.01 18.62
C LYS A 18 4.54 -21.66 19.88
N ILE A 19 5.26 -21.59 21.00
CA ILE A 19 4.84 -22.20 22.27
C ILE A 19 3.77 -21.34 22.95
N PHE A 20 3.95 -20.03 23.01
CA PHE A 20 3.07 -19.13 23.76
C PHE A 20 1.88 -18.59 22.95
N LEU A 21 2.02 -18.40 21.62
CA LEU A 21 0.97 -17.90 20.73
C LEU A 21 0.16 -19.01 20.04
N SER A 22 0.46 -20.28 20.29
CA SER A 22 -0.34 -21.39 19.83
C SER A 22 -1.71 -21.39 20.51
N ARG A 23 -2.73 -21.02 19.71
CA ARG A 23 -4.16 -21.04 20.03
C ARG A 23 -4.74 -19.84 20.80
N LYS A 24 -4.94 -18.74 20.10
CA LYS A 24 -6.22 -18.05 20.19
C LYS A 24 -6.79 -17.94 18.78
N GLN A 25 -7.87 -18.67 18.53
CA GLN A 25 -8.71 -18.47 17.37
C GLN A 25 -9.01 -16.98 17.25
N SER A 26 -8.50 -16.39 16.21
CA SER A 26 -8.89 -15.09 15.73
C SER A 26 -10.42 -15.05 15.67
N GLY A 27 -11.04 -14.36 16.61
CA GLY A 27 -12.39 -13.87 16.42
C GLY A 27 -12.40 -13.16 15.07
N LYS A 28 -13.34 -13.50 14.20
CA LYS A 28 -13.55 -12.88 12.89
C LYS A 28 -13.72 -11.36 13.08
N LYS A 29 -12.63 -10.61 13.18
CA LYS A 29 -12.64 -9.21 12.76
C LYS A 29 -13.04 -9.27 11.30
N LYS A 30 -14.15 -8.63 10.91
CA LYS A 30 -14.49 -8.39 9.51
C LYS A 30 -13.23 -7.80 8.87
N LYS A 31 -12.44 -8.64 8.19
CA LYS A 31 -11.33 -8.18 7.36
C LYS A 31 -11.97 -7.33 6.29
N THR A 32 -11.60 -6.07 6.21
CA THR A 32 -11.80 -5.27 5.01
C THR A 32 -11.23 -6.08 3.86
N LYS A 33 -12.03 -6.37 2.85
CA LYS A 33 -11.59 -7.17 1.70
C LYS A 33 -10.38 -6.46 1.07
N SER A 34 -9.36 -7.23 0.71
CA SER A 34 -8.27 -6.69 -0.08
C SER A 34 -8.73 -6.47 -1.53
N LEU A 35 -8.00 -5.67 -2.31
CA LEU A 35 -8.29 -5.49 -3.74
C LEU A 35 -8.21 -6.82 -4.49
N ASP A 36 -7.27 -7.68 -4.12
CA ASP A 36 -7.13 -9.02 -4.70
C ASP A 36 -8.33 -9.91 -4.36
N ASP A 37 -8.86 -9.82 -3.12
CA ASP A 37 -10.07 -10.56 -2.72
C ASP A 37 -11.30 -10.16 -3.57
N LEU A 38 -11.41 -8.87 -3.97
CA LEU A 38 -12.48 -8.39 -4.85
C LEU A 38 -12.32 -8.92 -6.27
N VAL A 39 -11.10 -8.92 -6.81
CA VAL A 39 -10.79 -9.47 -8.13
C VAL A 39 -11.18 -10.94 -8.21
N ASP A 40 -10.85 -11.72 -7.18
CA ASP A 40 -11.14 -13.15 -7.11
C ASP A 40 -12.64 -13.41 -6.90
N GLU A 41 -13.31 -12.65 -6.03
CA GLU A 41 -14.73 -12.81 -5.71
C GLU A 41 -15.63 -12.60 -6.94
N TYR A 42 -15.32 -11.57 -7.74
CA TYR A 42 -16.06 -11.26 -8.96
C TYR A 42 -15.54 -11.99 -10.19
N ARG A 43 -14.53 -12.87 -10.04
CA ARG A 43 -13.88 -13.60 -11.13
C ARG A 43 -13.52 -12.68 -12.30
N LEU A 44 -12.97 -11.50 -11.99
CA LEU A 44 -12.67 -10.50 -13.02
C LEU A 44 -11.68 -11.01 -14.06
N LEU A 45 -10.77 -11.90 -13.66
CA LEU A 45 -9.75 -12.46 -14.54
C LEU A 45 -10.29 -13.34 -15.65
N ASP A 46 -11.52 -13.84 -15.50
CA ASP A 46 -12.17 -14.68 -16.52
C ASP A 46 -12.60 -13.83 -17.74
N ASN A 47 -13.03 -12.58 -17.49
CA ASN A 47 -13.60 -11.69 -18.50
C ASN A 47 -12.77 -10.43 -18.78
N LEU A 48 -11.67 -10.23 -18.06
CA LEU A 48 -10.76 -9.09 -18.22
C LEU A 48 -9.40 -9.57 -18.71
N HIS A 49 -9.01 -9.14 -19.90
CA HIS A 49 -7.73 -9.50 -20.49
C HIS A 49 -6.90 -8.29 -20.87
N ARG A 50 -5.57 -8.49 -20.86
CA ARG A 50 -4.59 -7.46 -21.22
C ARG A 50 -4.03 -7.75 -22.61
N TYR A 51 -4.01 -6.70 -23.43
CA TYR A 51 -3.43 -6.75 -24.76
C TYR A 51 -2.43 -5.62 -24.94
N ILE A 52 -1.26 -5.92 -25.51
CA ILE A 52 -0.27 -4.92 -25.88
C ILE A 52 -0.42 -4.53 -27.34
N VAL A 53 -0.35 -3.24 -27.61
CA VAL A 53 -0.36 -2.66 -28.94
C VAL A 53 1.05 -2.80 -29.53
N PRO A 54 1.27 -3.54 -30.62
CA PRO A 54 2.59 -3.71 -31.21
C PRO A 54 3.06 -2.44 -31.94
N SER A 55 4.39 -2.26 -32.05
CA SER A 55 4.96 -1.13 -32.78
C SER A 55 4.95 -1.33 -34.30
N ASN A 56 4.86 -2.57 -34.77
CA ASN A 56 4.79 -2.86 -36.21
C ASN A 56 3.35 -3.13 -36.64
N ARG A 57 2.96 -2.56 -37.78
CA ARG A 57 1.66 -2.77 -38.45
C ARG A 57 1.49 -4.22 -38.92
N THR A 58 1.34 -5.14 -37.99
CA THR A 58 1.12 -6.59 -38.28
C THR A 58 -0.37 -6.95 -38.08
N SER A 59 -1.26 -6.16 -38.65
CA SER A 59 -2.68 -6.50 -38.65
C SER A 59 -2.97 -7.52 -39.77
N ALA A 60 -3.66 -8.59 -39.40
CA ALA A 60 -4.09 -9.59 -40.40
C ALA A 60 -5.34 -9.13 -41.19
N ALA A 61 -6.12 -8.21 -40.60
CA ALA A 61 -7.31 -7.68 -41.25
C ALA A 61 -6.99 -6.42 -42.05
N LYS A 62 -7.63 -6.30 -43.22
CA LYS A 62 -7.55 -5.12 -44.09
C LYS A 62 -8.82 -4.30 -43.92
N ASP A 63 -8.70 -2.99 -44.03
CA ASP A 63 -9.83 -2.06 -44.11
C ASP A 63 -10.52 -2.12 -45.49
N GLU A 64 -11.56 -1.30 -45.67
CA GLU A 64 -12.30 -1.19 -46.94
C GLU A 64 -11.42 -0.77 -48.15
N ASN A 65 -10.25 -0.17 -47.85
CA ASN A 65 -9.27 0.27 -48.85
C ASN A 65 -8.15 -0.76 -49.10
N GLY A 66 -8.20 -1.90 -48.42
CA GLY A 66 -7.19 -2.97 -48.52
C GLY A 66 -5.91 -2.73 -47.73
N GLU A 67 -5.86 -1.68 -46.91
CA GLU A 67 -4.76 -1.39 -46.00
C GLU A 67 -4.89 -2.15 -44.65
N PRO A 68 -3.77 -2.51 -43.97
CA PRO A 68 -3.84 -3.15 -42.65
C PRO A 68 -4.58 -2.26 -41.63
N MET A 69 -5.54 -2.83 -40.94
CA MET A 69 -6.26 -2.11 -39.90
C MET A 69 -5.29 -1.60 -38.81
N ASN A 70 -5.21 -0.30 -38.63
CA ASN A 70 -4.33 0.32 -37.64
C ASN A 70 -5.14 0.91 -36.48
N ILE A 71 -4.73 0.57 -35.23
CA ILE A 71 -5.34 1.09 -34.02
C ILE A 71 -4.57 2.32 -33.48
N VAL A 72 -3.28 2.43 -33.82
CA VAL A 72 -2.40 3.50 -33.31
C VAL A 72 -2.81 4.85 -33.89
N GLY A 73 -2.89 5.87 -33.03
CA GLY A 73 -3.27 7.22 -33.37
C GLY A 73 -4.79 7.44 -33.47
N LYS A 74 -5.61 6.38 -33.40
CA LYS A 74 -7.08 6.50 -33.42
C LYS A 74 -7.63 6.67 -32.01
N THR A 75 -8.72 7.43 -31.92
CA THR A 75 -9.48 7.58 -30.68
C THR A 75 -10.43 6.39 -30.47
N LEU A 76 -10.79 6.10 -29.22
CA LEU A 76 -11.76 5.05 -28.92
C LEU A 76 -13.14 5.32 -29.54
N LYS A 77 -13.48 6.60 -29.77
CA LYS A 77 -14.71 7.00 -30.44
C LYS A 77 -14.70 6.59 -31.92
N GLU A 78 -13.60 6.83 -32.63
CA GLU A 78 -13.42 6.45 -34.04
C GLU A 78 -13.43 4.92 -34.21
N LEU A 79 -12.79 4.20 -33.32
CA LEU A 79 -12.74 2.74 -33.34
C LEU A 79 -14.10 2.10 -33.08
N SER A 80 -14.98 2.78 -32.35
CA SER A 80 -16.31 2.29 -31.97
C SER A 80 -16.33 0.82 -31.52
N VAL A 81 -15.30 0.42 -30.77
CA VAL A 81 -15.00 -0.97 -30.39
C VAL A 81 -16.19 -1.71 -29.82
N GLN A 82 -16.96 -1.03 -28.99
CA GLN A 82 -18.14 -1.59 -28.36
C GLN A 82 -19.27 -1.92 -29.33
N LYS A 83 -19.52 -1.04 -30.33
CA LYS A 83 -20.54 -1.28 -31.37
C LYS A 83 -20.13 -2.39 -32.34
N LYS A 84 -18.82 -2.42 -32.70
CA LYS A 84 -18.30 -3.37 -33.71
C LYS A 84 -18.08 -4.77 -33.13
N TYR A 85 -17.51 -4.87 -31.94
CA TYR A 85 -17.03 -6.13 -31.38
C TYR A 85 -17.77 -6.54 -30.09
N GLY A 86 -18.55 -5.64 -29.47
CA GLY A 86 -19.23 -5.90 -28.21
C GLY A 86 -18.29 -6.06 -27.01
N VAL A 87 -17.08 -5.49 -27.10
CA VAL A 87 -16.08 -5.46 -26.01
C VAL A 87 -15.83 -4.03 -25.55
N SER A 88 -15.43 -3.84 -24.32
CA SER A 88 -15.16 -2.54 -23.73
C SER A 88 -13.72 -2.42 -23.29
N ILE A 89 -13.03 -1.35 -23.73
CA ILE A 89 -11.73 -0.98 -23.20
C ILE A 89 -11.98 -0.14 -21.95
N ILE A 90 -11.50 -0.59 -20.81
CA ILE A 90 -11.73 0.06 -19.50
C ILE A 90 -10.55 0.93 -19.07
N GLU A 91 -9.32 0.51 -19.44
CA GLU A 91 -8.09 1.17 -19.05
C GLU A 91 -7.08 1.12 -20.20
N ILE A 92 -6.31 2.18 -20.34
CA ILE A 92 -5.14 2.28 -21.21
C ILE A 92 -3.94 2.59 -20.32
N ARG A 93 -2.95 1.71 -20.35
CA ARG A 93 -1.72 1.85 -19.56
C ARG A 93 -0.54 2.05 -20.49
N ASN A 94 0.29 3.04 -20.19
CA ASN A 94 1.56 3.26 -20.86
C ASN A 94 2.70 3.06 -19.85
N GLU A 95 3.66 2.20 -20.20
CA GLU A 95 4.84 1.91 -19.38
C GLU A 95 6.08 2.47 -20.05
N LYS A 96 6.74 3.44 -19.41
CA LYS A 96 8.06 3.90 -19.85
C LYS A 96 9.14 3.03 -19.25
N LYS A 97 9.91 2.36 -20.11
CA LYS A 97 11.02 1.48 -19.71
C LYS A 97 12.36 2.20 -19.88
N SER A 98 13.27 2.02 -18.91
CA SER A 98 14.67 2.43 -19.02
C SER A 98 15.39 1.62 -20.08
N ARG A 99 16.59 2.11 -20.51
CA ARG A 99 17.52 1.33 -21.37
C ARG A 99 17.89 -0.04 -20.81
N LEU A 100 17.79 -0.23 -19.49
CA LEU A 100 18.01 -1.51 -18.79
C LEU A 100 16.75 -2.37 -18.69
N GLY A 101 15.64 -1.99 -19.35
CA GLY A 101 14.38 -2.75 -19.30
C GLY A 101 13.55 -2.57 -18.01
N LEU A 102 14.02 -1.77 -17.06
CA LEU A 102 13.29 -1.47 -15.83
C LEU A 102 12.17 -0.46 -16.11
N VAL A 103 10.99 -0.70 -15.56
CA VAL A 103 9.87 0.23 -15.64
C VAL A 103 10.20 1.45 -14.78
N GLN A 104 10.25 2.63 -15.41
CA GLN A 104 10.54 3.90 -14.73
C GLN A 104 9.27 4.64 -14.33
N ASP A 105 8.25 4.54 -15.16
CA ASP A 105 7.00 5.26 -14.98
C ASP A 105 5.85 4.45 -15.57
N VAL A 106 4.71 4.48 -14.89
CA VAL A 106 3.48 3.82 -15.31
C VAL A 106 2.39 4.87 -15.31
N ASN A 107 1.86 5.15 -16.48
CA ASN A 107 0.73 6.05 -16.64
C ASN A 107 -0.53 5.21 -16.86
N GLN A 108 -1.39 5.18 -15.85
CA GLN A 108 -2.61 4.39 -15.81
C GLN A 108 -3.81 5.31 -15.99
N ASN A 109 -4.44 5.25 -17.14
CA ASN A 109 -5.55 6.13 -17.48
C ASN A 109 -6.83 5.33 -17.73
N MET A 110 -7.93 5.85 -17.20
CA MET A 110 -9.24 5.35 -17.54
C MET A 110 -9.53 5.64 -19.02
N ALA A 111 -9.88 4.62 -19.78
CA ALA A 111 -10.15 4.78 -21.20
C ALA A 111 -11.36 5.68 -21.44
N LYS A 112 -11.19 6.85 -22.02
CA LYS A 112 -12.24 7.82 -22.40
C LYS A 112 -12.49 7.74 -23.90
N SER A 113 -13.65 8.18 -24.36
CA SER A 113 -13.98 8.22 -25.81
C SER A 113 -12.95 9.02 -26.62
N SER A 114 -12.33 10.04 -25.99
CA SER A 114 -11.28 10.88 -26.57
C SER A 114 -9.87 10.34 -26.40
N SER A 115 -9.69 9.22 -25.67
CA SER A 115 -8.37 8.63 -25.49
C SER A 115 -7.85 8.10 -26.81
N THR A 116 -6.64 8.50 -27.18
CA THR A 116 -5.89 8.00 -28.34
C THR A 116 -5.00 6.82 -27.90
N ILE A 117 -4.95 5.80 -28.73
CA ILE A 117 -4.12 4.63 -28.50
C ILE A 117 -2.75 4.87 -29.11
N GLN A 118 -1.68 4.60 -28.36
CA GLN A 118 -0.30 4.72 -28.79
C GLN A 118 0.37 3.35 -28.95
N GLU A 119 1.53 3.34 -29.60
CA GLU A 119 2.36 2.13 -29.67
C GLU A 119 2.80 1.71 -28.26
N HIS A 120 2.84 0.41 -28.01
CA HIS A 120 3.19 -0.21 -26.73
C HIS A 120 2.21 0.04 -25.58
N ASP A 121 1.07 0.68 -25.83
CA ASP A 121 0.02 0.77 -24.84
C ASP A 121 -0.49 -0.62 -24.45
N ILE A 122 -0.79 -0.79 -23.18
CA ILE A 122 -1.44 -1.98 -22.65
C ILE A 122 -2.92 -1.65 -22.47
N LEU A 123 -3.75 -2.35 -23.21
CA LEU A 123 -5.20 -2.20 -23.20
C LEU A 123 -5.82 -3.25 -22.27
N TYR A 124 -6.59 -2.81 -21.30
CA TYR A 124 -7.41 -3.67 -20.45
C TYR A 124 -8.81 -3.74 -21.04
N ILE A 125 -9.17 -4.92 -21.51
CA ILE A 125 -10.40 -5.17 -22.29
C ILE A 125 -11.27 -6.14 -21.52
N ILE A 126 -12.55 -5.78 -21.35
CA ILE A 126 -13.57 -6.62 -20.73
C ILE A 126 -14.62 -7.04 -21.79
N GLY A 127 -15.02 -8.30 -21.75
CA GLY A 127 -16.02 -8.84 -22.63
C GLY A 127 -15.90 -10.34 -22.81
N ASP A 128 -16.65 -10.89 -23.74
CA ASP A 128 -16.60 -12.28 -24.14
C ASP A 128 -15.26 -12.64 -24.80
N GLU A 129 -14.67 -13.78 -24.44
CA GLU A 129 -13.34 -14.17 -24.89
C GLU A 129 -13.24 -14.28 -26.42
N GLN A 130 -14.25 -14.84 -27.09
CA GLN A 130 -14.23 -14.98 -28.55
C GLN A 130 -14.27 -13.63 -29.26
N LYS A 131 -15.05 -12.68 -28.71
CA LYS A 131 -15.14 -11.32 -29.23
C LYS A 131 -13.84 -10.55 -29.03
N MET A 132 -13.20 -10.72 -27.88
CA MET A 132 -11.90 -10.10 -27.60
C MET A 132 -10.80 -10.65 -28.50
N GLN A 133 -10.79 -11.96 -28.74
CA GLN A 133 -9.83 -12.58 -29.66
C GLN A 133 -10.01 -12.06 -31.09
N ARG A 134 -11.25 -11.93 -31.56
CA ARG A 134 -11.54 -11.35 -32.87
C ARG A 134 -11.03 -9.92 -32.99
N PHE A 135 -11.32 -9.09 -31.99
CA PHE A 135 -10.81 -7.72 -31.93
C PHE A 135 -9.27 -7.69 -31.94
N ALA A 136 -8.63 -8.55 -31.15
CA ALA A 136 -7.17 -8.64 -31.11
C ALA A 136 -6.55 -9.10 -32.43
N GLN A 137 -7.18 -10.04 -33.12
CA GLN A 137 -6.71 -10.52 -34.43
C GLN A 137 -6.83 -9.43 -35.49
N ASP A 138 -7.97 -8.72 -35.55
CA ASP A 138 -8.21 -7.67 -36.55
C ASP A 138 -7.19 -6.52 -36.42
N TYR A 139 -6.76 -6.17 -35.23
CA TYR A 139 -5.80 -5.09 -34.98
C TYR A 139 -4.38 -5.56 -34.65
N GLY A 140 -4.11 -6.87 -34.70
CA GLY A 140 -2.79 -7.45 -34.45
C GLY A 140 -2.31 -7.30 -32.98
N LEU A 141 -3.24 -7.19 -32.02
CA LEU A 141 -2.90 -7.05 -30.62
C LEU A 141 -2.34 -8.36 -30.04
N ARG A 142 -1.37 -8.28 -29.13
CA ARG A 142 -0.79 -9.45 -28.48
C ARG A 142 -1.33 -9.61 -27.07
N ARG A 143 -1.92 -10.77 -26.75
CA ARG A 143 -2.38 -11.09 -25.41
C ARG A 143 -1.19 -11.27 -24.46
N MET A 144 -1.23 -10.64 -23.28
CA MET A 144 -0.27 -10.84 -22.20
C MET A 144 -0.74 -11.99 -21.31
N LYS A 145 0.18 -12.91 -20.96
CA LYS A 145 -0.15 -14.12 -20.18
C LYS A 145 -0.25 -13.87 -18.68
N ASP A 146 0.50 -12.90 -18.14
CA ASP A 146 0.50 -12.61 -16.71
C ASP A 146 -0.62 -11.62 -16.37
N VAL A 147 -1.52 -12.08 -15.52
CA VAL A 147 -2.72 -11.30 -15.13
C VAL A 147 -2.59 -10.87 -13.67
N LYS A 148 -1.60 -10.02 -13.36
CA LYS A 148 -1.64 -9.24 -12.14
C LYS A 148 -2.28 -7.89 -12.46
N ILE A 149 -3.37 -7.57 -11.80
CA ILE A 149 -4.00 -6.25 -11.92
C ILE A 149 -3.37 -5.37 -10.85
N ASP A 150 -2.59 -4.38 -11.27
CA ASP A 150 -1.98 -3.41 -10.37
C ASP A 150 -2.87 -2.17 -10.30
N PHE A 151 -3.11 -1.68 -9.09
CA PHE A 151 -4.03 -0.58 -8.79
C PHE A 151 -3.26 0.68 -8.41
N TYR A 152 -2.44 1.23 -9.32
CA TYR A 152 -1.64 2.42 -9.01
C TYR A 152 -2.51 3.68 -8.90
N ASP A 153 -3.02 4.17 -10.02
CA ASP A 153 -3.83 5.38 -10.09
C ASP A 153 -5.33 5.11 -10.13
N LEU A 154 -5.70 3.91 -10.59
CA LEU A 154 -7.07 3.42 -10.62
C LEU A 154 -7.26 2.39 -9.49
N GLY A 155 -8.35 2.52 -8.76
CA GLY A 155 -8.74 1.61 -7.68
C GLY A 155 -10.03 0.87 -7.97
N LEU A 156 -10.36 -0.07 -7.09
CA LEU A 156 -11.63 -0.80 -7.04
C LEU A 156 -12.32 -0.55 -5.72
N THR A 157 -13.65 -0.46 -5.75
CA THR A 157 -14.48 -0.44 -4.55
C THR A 157 -15.85 -1.06 -4.82
N GLU A 158 -16.50 -1.56 -3.78
CA GLU A 158 -17.89 -2.00 -3.83
C GLU A 158 -18.82 -0.87 -3.39
N ILE A 159 -19.86 -0.61 -4.18
CA ILE A 159 -20.93 0.33 -3.83
C ILE A 159 -22.27 -0.38 -3.85
N VAL A 160 -23.17 -0.05 -2.92
CA VAL A 160 -24.52 -0.60 -2.85
C VAL A 160 -25.51 0.45 -3.32
N VAL A 161 -26.42 0.05 -4.23
CA VAL A 161 -27.49 0.93 -4.74
C VAL A 161 -28.53 1.12 -3.66
N MET A 162 -28.77 2.39 -3.26
CA MET A 162 -29.72 2.74 -2.21
C MET A 162 -31.18 2.76 -2.73
N PRO A 163 -32.17 2.55 -1.86
CA PRO A 163 -33.58 2.71 -2.22
C PRO A 163 -33.92 4.10 -2.74
N THR A 164 -33.21 5.12 -2.28
CA THR A 164 -33.34 6.52 -2.67
C THR A 164 -32.61 6.88 -3.97
N SER A 165 -31.91 5.90 -4.57
CA SER A 165 -31.08 6.13 -5.75
C SER A 165 -31.89 6.48 -6.97
N ASN A 166 -31.51 7.55 -7.65
CA ASN A 166 -32.06 7.95 -8.94
C ASN A 166 -31.68 7.01 -10.10
N PHE A 167 -30.78 6.05 -9.83
CA PHE A 167 -30.28 5.09 -10.81
C PHE A 167 -30.99 3.73 -10.71
N ALA A 168 -31.77 3.51 -9.64
CA ALA A 168 -32.56 2.28 -9.49
C ALA A 168 -33.58 2.15 -10.65
N GLY A 169 -33.59 0.97 -11.27
CA GLY A 169 -34.46 0.69 -12.44
C GLY A 169 -33.88 1.08 -13.80
N LEU A 170 -32.82 1.91 -13.86
CA LEU A 170 -32.14 2.26 -15.11
C LEU A 170 -31.17 1.14 -15.52
N ARG A 171 -30.86 1.06 -16.82
CA ARG A 171 -29.74 0.24 -17.29
C ARG A 171 -28.41 0.92 -16.98
N ILE A 172 -27.36 0.15 -16.71
CA ILE A 172 -26.03 0.69 -16.42
C ILE A 172 -25.56 1.63 -17.56
N GLY A 173 -25.85 1.28 -18.82
CA GLY A 173 -25.54 2.12 -19.97
C GLY A 173 -26.28 3.46 -19.97
N GLU A 174 -27.55 3.50 -19.52
CA GLU A 174 -28.38 4.70 -19.41
C GLU A 174 -27.95 5.59 -18.22
N ALA A 175 -27.50 4.97 -17.14
CA ALA A 175 -27.03 5.67 -15.95
C ALA A 175 -25.79 6.53 -16.22
N ASN A 176 -25.03 6.24 -17.27
CA ASN A 176 -23.84 6.99 -17.70
C ASN A 176 -22.86 7.28 -16.55
N LEU A 177 -22.64 6.30 -15.66
CA LEU A 177 -21.82 6.43 -14.45
C LEU A 177 -20.38 6.87 -14.78
N ARG A 178 -19.87 6.42 -15.92
CA ARG A 178 -18.54 6.81 -16.40
C ARG A 178 -18.43 8.32 -16.69
N LYS A 179 -19.44 8.91 -17.30
CA LYS A 179 -19.45 10.34 -17.64
C LYS A 179 -19.75 11.22 -16.43
N ARG A 180 -20.62 10.75 -15.52
CA ARG A 180 -21.07 11.53 -14.36
C ARG A 180 -20.08 11.49 -13.21
N PHE A 181 -19.52 10.30 -12.90
CA PHE A 181 -18.72 10.06 -11.71
C PHE A 181 -17.30 9.60 -12.03
N GLY A 182 -16.94 9.40 -13.29
CA GLY A 182 -15.63 8.92 -13.66
C GLY A 182 -15.36 7.48 -13.21
N ILE A 183 -16.39 6.61 -13.18
CA ILE A 183 -16.28 5.22 -12.75
C ILE A 183 -16.78 4.25 -13.83
N ASN A 184 -16.14 3.10 -13.91
CA ASN A 184 -16.59 1.95 -14.70
C ASN A 184 -17.20 0.90 -13.77
N VAL A 185 -18.32 0.28 -14.17
CA VAL A 185 -18.87 -0.89 -13.50
C VAL A 185 -18.25 -2.13 -14.12
N LEU A 186 -17.59 -2.95 -13.28
CA LEU A 186 -16.90 -4.17 -13.70
C LEU A 186 -17.71 -5.43 -13.36
N GLY A 187 -18.63 -5.34 -12.43
CA GLY A 187 -19.50 -6.44 -12.02
C GLY A 187 -20.65 -6.00 -11.16
N VAL A 188 -21.70 -6.78 -11.16
CA VAL A 188 -22.89 -6.61 -10.29
C VAL A 188 -23.05 -7.88 -9.48
N LYS A 189 -23.11 -7.73 -8.16
CA LYS A 189 -23.46 -8.81 -7.24
C LYS A 189 -24.87 -8.57 -6.72
N ARG A 190 -25.74 -9.51 -6.96
CA ARG A 190 -27.12 -9.47 -6.52
C ARG A 190 -27.35 -10.47 -5.41
N GLY A 191 -27.86 -10.01 -4.27
CA GLY A 191 -28.28 -10.90 -3.18
C GLY A 191 -29.45 -11.74 -3.64
N GLY A 192 -29.39 -13.06 -3.43
CA GLY A 192 -30.34 -14.02 -3.95
C GLY A 192 -31.79 -13.72 -3.58
N GLY A 193 -32.50 -13.16 -4.53
CA GLY A 193 -33.92 -13.34 -4.66
C GLY A 193 -34.16 -14.70 -5.36
N SER A 194 -35.15 -15.44 -4.89
CA SER A 194 -35.59 -16.71 -5.43
C SER A 194 -35.55 -16.75 -6.96
N SER A 195 -34.49 -17.26 -7.55
CA SER A 195 -34.51 -17.68 -8.94
C SER A 195 -34.99 -19.11 -8.98
N SER A 196 -36.18 -19.28 -9.56
CA SER A 196 -36.79 -20.55 -9.95
C SER A 196 -35.91 -21.28 -10.96
N SER A 197 -34.93 -22.01 -10.47
CA SER A 197 -34.36 -23.16 -11.17
C SER A 197 -34.10 -24.24 -10.14
N SER A 198 -34.96 -25.26 -10.24
CA SER A 198 -34.96 -26.51 -9.55
C SER A 198 -33.62 -27.20 -9.52
N SER A 199 -32.90 -27.11 -8.42
CA SER A 199 -31.99 -28.14 -7.94
C SER A 199 -31.92 -28.08 -6.43
N GLU A 200 -32.18 -29.23 -5.82
CA GLU A 200 -32.30 -29.49 -4.39
C GLU A 200 -31.03 -29.03 -3.63
N GLY A 201 -31.21 -28.17 -2.65
CA GLY A 201 -30.17 -27.77 -1.72
C GLY A 201 -30.09 -26.26 -1.52
N GLY A 202 -31.06 -25.70 -0.78
CA GLY A 202 -31.22 -24.27 -0.52
C GLY A 202 -30.01 -23.58 0.13
N ARG A 203 -29.01 -23.22 -0.68
CA ARG A 203 -28.03 -22.17 -0.37
C ARG A 203 -28.45 -20.92 -1.12
N ILE A 204 -28.78 -19.86 -0.38
CA ILE A 204 -28.97 -18.53 -0.90
C ILE A 204 -27.61 -18.11 -1.51
N GLY A 205 -27.44 -18.36 -2.81
CA GLY A 205 -26.23 -18.01 -3.54
C GLY A 205 -26.32 -16.57 -4.04
N ASN A 206 -25.25 -15.81 -3.92
CA ASN A 206 -25.13 -14.52 -4.59
C ASN A 206 -24.95 -14.77 -6.10
N GLU A 207 -25.69 -14.04 -6.91
CA GLU A 207 -25.53 -14.02 -8.37
C GLU A 207 -24.50 -12.94 -8.75
N TYR A 208 -23.48 -13.32 -9.51
CA TYR A 208 -22.47 -12.40 -10.03
C TYR A 208 -22.68 -12.21 -11.52
N ILE A 209 -22.96 -10.97 -11.94
CA ILE A 209 -23.17 -10.59 -13.33
C ILE A 209 -21.95 -9.80 -13.77
N THR A 210 -21.16 -10.36 -14.66
CA THR A 210 -19.97 -9.72 -15.24
C THR A 210 -20.09 -9.53 -16.76
N ASP A 211 -21.07 -10.22 -17.38
CA ASP A 211 -21.34 -10.16 -18.80
C ASP A 211 -22.46 -9.17 -19.13
N ASN A 212 -22.38 -8.54 -20.30
CA ASN A 212 -23.40 -7.64 -20.85
C ASN A 212 -23.88 -6.56 -19.84
N LEU A 213 -22.97 -6.06 -19.03
CA LEU A 213 -23.23 -5.11 -17.95
C LEU A 213 -24.05 -3.89 -18.40
N ILE A 214 -23.83 -3.41 -19.63
CA ILE A 214 -24.49 -2.19 -20.17
C ILE A 214 -26.00 -2.37 -20.28
N ALA A 215 -26.46 -3.57 -20.62
CA ALA A 215 -27.89 -3.89 -20.72
C ALA A 215 -28.52 -4.24 -19.36
N THR A 216 -27.69 -4.49 -18.34
CA THR A 216 -28.14 -4.90 -17.02
C THR A 216 -28.86 -3.74 -16.32
N LYS A 217 -30.06 -3.99 -15.78
CA LYS A 217 -30.82 -3.06 -14.96
C LYS A 217 -30.30 -3.07 -13.52
N LEU A 218 -30.16 -1.89 -12.94
CA LEU A 218 -29.80 -1.68 -11.54
C LEU A 218 -31.04 -1.87 -10.66
N HIS A 219 -30.91 -2.67 -9.62
CA HIS A 219 -31.93 -2.84 -8.60
C HIS A 219 -31.45 -2.29 -7.26
N VAL A 220 -32.38 -1.91 -6.43
CA VAL A 220 -32.11 -1.53 -5.04
C VAL A 220 -31.45 -2.71 -4.31
N GLY A 221 -30.33 -2.45 -3.64
CA GLY A 221 -29.57 -3.47 -2.94
C GLY A 221 -28.53 -4.21 -3.81
N ASP A 222 -28.47 -3.95 -5.13
CA ASP A 222 -27.39 -4.46 -5.95
C ASP A 222 -26.05 -3.90 -5.47
N MET A 223 -25.05 -4.76 -5.35
CA MET A 223 -23.68 -4.36 -5.08
C MET A 223 -22.92 -4.27 -6.40
N LEU A 224 -22.37 -3.10 -6.69
CA LEU A 224 -21.62 -2.83 -7.92
C LEU A 224 -20.14 -2.82 -7.58
N LEU A 225 -19.33 -3.62 -8.27
CA LEU A 225 -17.89 -3.46 -8.29
C LEU A 225 -17.54 -2.39 -9.30
N VAL A 226 -16.94 -1.30 -8.83
CA VAL A 226 -16.61 -0.14 -9.66
C VAL A 226 -15.11 0.13 -9.65
N GLN A 227 -14.58 0.52 -10.81
CA GLN A 227 -13.22 0.99 -11.02
C GLN A 227 -13.23 2.48 -11.33
N GLY A 228 -12.28 3.21 -10.77
CA GLY A 228 -12.11 4.64 -11.06
C GLY A 228 -10.82 5.19 -10.46
N GLU A 229 -10.50 6.43 -10.78
CA GLU A 229 -9.43 7.14 -10.08
C GLU A 229 -9.75 7.23 -8.58
N TRP A 230 -8.74 7.08 -7.73
CA TRP A 230 -8.93 7.09 -6.27
C TRP A 230 -9.67 8.32 -5.76
N THR A 231 -9.43 9.48 -6.39
CA THR A 231 -10.14 10.74 -6.09
C THR A 231 -11.62 10.64 -6.40
N ASN A 232 -11.99 10.06 -7.54
CA ASN A 232 -13.38 9.89 -7.96
C ASN A 232 -14.09 8.88 -7.04
N LEU A 233 -13.41 7.78 -6.66
CA LEU A 233 -13.96 6.80 -5.73
C LEU A 233 -14.17 7.41 -4.33
N ALA A 234 -13.27 8.29 -3.87
CA ALA A 234 -13.44 9.02 -2.62
C ALA A 234 -14.65 9.96 -2.66
N HIS A 235 -14.89 10.64 -3.80
CA HIS A 235 -16.06 11.50 -3.97
C HIS A 235 -17.40 10.74 -3.95
N LEU A 236 -17.42 9.45 -4.31
CA LEU A 236 -18.63 8.64 -4.19
C LEU A 236 -19.12 8.51 -2.75
N THR A 237 -18.21 8.57 -1.77
CA THR A 237 -18.55 8.51 -0.34
C THR A 237 -19.40 9.70 0.12
N ALA A 238 -19.33 10.82 -0.58
CA ALA A 238 -20.13 12.02 -0.29
C ALA A 238 -21.58 11.91 -0.79
N ASP A 239 -21.85 11.07 -1.81
CA ASP A 239 -23.18 10.86 -2.37
C ASP A 239 -23.93 9.73 -1.67
N THR A 240 -24.37 10.00 -0.45
CA THR A 240 -25.12 9.03 0.38
C THR A 240 -26.56 8.81 -0.09
N THR A 241 -27.05 9.58 -1.05
CA THR A 241 -28.40 9.47 -1.60
C THR A 241 -28.52 8.30 -2.57
N ASN A 242 -27.48 8.13 -3.42
CA ASN A 242 -27.52 7.14 -4.49
C ASN A 242 -26.89 5.80 -4.10
N TRP A 243 -25.81 5.82 -3.29
CA TRP A 243 -25.06 4.62 -2.90
C TRP A 243 -24.43 4.71 -1.53
N VAL A 244 -24.09 3.54 -1.02
CA VAL A 244 -23.18 3.39 0.13
C VAL A 244 -21.91 2.72 -0.38
N VAL A 245 -20.77 3.36 -0.15
CA VAL A 245 -19.45 2.77 -0.40
C VAL A 245 -19.11 1.85 0.77
N LEU A 246 -18.82 0.57 0.49
CA LEU A 246 -18.57 -0.42 1.54
C LEU A 246 -17.15 -0.35 2.09
N ASP A 247 -16.20 0.10 1.29
CA ASP A 247 -14.79 0.24 1.64
C ASP A 247 -14.42 1.70 1.89
N GLN A 248 -13.18 1.91 2.28
CA GLN A 248 -12.60 3.26 2.45
C GLN A 248 -11.56 3.50 1.34
N PRO A 249 -11.97 4.04 0.18
CA PRO A 249 -11.07 4.21 -0.98
C PRO A 249 -9.82 5.00 -0.66
N GLU A 250 -9.91 6.03 0.19
CA GLU A 250 -8.77 6.85 0.61
C GLU A 250 -7.72 6.01 1.36
N LYS A 251 -8.15 5.17 2.29
CA LYS A 251 -7.24 4.28 3.03
C LYS A 251 -6.69 3.15 2.17
N ALA A 252 -7.45 2.72 1.16
CA ALA A 252 -6.99 1.73 0.20
C ALA A 252 -5.92 2.34 -0.73
N ALA A 253 -6.13 3.59 -1.18
CA ALA A 253 -5.15 4.34 -1.98
C ALA A 253 -3.80 4.50 -1.26
N ASP A 254 -3.82 4.79 0.06
CA ASP A 254 -2.62 4.95 0.88
C ASP A 254 -1.81 3.64 1.02
N LYS A 255 -2.45 2.48 0.83
CA LYS A 255 -1.80 1.16 0.94
C LYS A 255 -1.22 0.65 -0.38
N VAL A 256 -1.53 1.27 -1.50
CA VAL A 256 -1.03 0.83 -2.81
C VAL A 256 0.45 1.16 -2.95
N LEU A 257 1.26 0.12 -3.12
CA LEU A 257 2.70 0.22 -3.29
C LEU A 257 3.05 0.45 -4.76
N LEU A 258 4.05 1.29 -5.00
CA LEU A 258 4.63 1.51 -6.33
C LEU A 258 5.75 0.48 -6.57
N ASP A 259 5.37 -0.79 -6.77
CA ASP A 259 6.33 -1.91 -6.86
C ASP A 259 7.40 -1.69 -7.93
N TYR A 260 7.06 -1.02 -9.03
CA TYR A 260 8.00 -0.70 -10.11
C TYR A 260 9.10 0.29 -9.69
N LYS A 261 8.90 1.06 -8.60
CA LYS A 261 9.92 1.96 -8.01
C LYS A 261 10.79 1.29 -6.96
N ALA A 262 10.45 0.06 -6.54
CA ALA A 262 11.20 -0.66 -5.52
C ALA A 262 12.72 -0.76 -5.78
N PRO A 263 13.21 -1.07 -7.02
CA PRO A 263 14.65 -1.12 -7.27
C PRO A 263 15.34 0.24 -7.12
N VAL A 264 14.65 1.34 -7.46
CA VAL A 264 15.19 2.69 -7.30
C VAL A 264 15.27 3.05 -5.82
N ALA A 265 14.22 2.77 -5.06
CA ALA A 265 14.20 2.99 -3.61
C ALA A 265 15.27 2.16 -2.89
N ALA A 266 15.45 0.90 -3.28
CA ALA A 266 16.52 0.04 -2.77
C ALA A 266 17.91 0.59 -3.07
N ALA A 267 18.15 1.09 -4.28
CA ALA A 267 19.42 1.70 -4.66
C ALA A 267 19.72 2.97 -3.82
N ILE A 268 18.73 3.82 -3.59
CA ILE A 268 18.88 5.02 -2.75
C ILE A 268 19.17 4.61 -1.30
N MET A 269 18.50 3.58 -0.78
CA MET A 269 18.74 3.09 0.57
C MET A 269 20.14 2.50 0.72
N LEU A 270 20.62 1.73 -0.26
CA LEU A 270 21.98 1.20 -0.27
C LEU A 270 23.02 2.34 -0.35
N LEU A 271 22.76 3.36 -1.15
CA LEU A 271 23.61 4.56 -1.23
C LEU A 271 23.68 5.26 0.14
N MET A 272 22.54 5.44 0.82
CA MET A 272 22.49 6.03 2.15
C MET A 272 23.34 5.23 3.14
N ILE A 273 23.19 3.89 3.16
CA ILE A 273 23.98 3.02 4.03
C ILE A 273 25.48 3.14 3.71
N ALA A 274 25.83 3.17 2.43
CA ALA A 274 27.21 3.34 2.00
C ALA A 274 27.81 4.68 2.48
N MET A 275 27.04 5.78 2.37
CA MET A 275 27.45 7.10 2.89
C MET A 275 27.61 7.13 4.41
N MET A 276 26.89 6.28 5.14
CA MET A 276 26.98 6.20 6.61
C MET A 276 28.11 5.27 7.08
N VAL A 277 28.44 4.23 6.30
CA VAL A 277 29.40 3.18 6.70
C VAL A 277 30.82 3.51 6.28
N PHE A 278 31.00 4.16 5.13
CA PHE A 278 32.33 4.46 4.60
C PHE A 278 32.85 5.80 5.09
N ASP A 279 33.82 5.78 5.99
CA ASP A 279 34.46 6.97 6.60
C ASP A 279 35.19 7.89 5.60
N PHE A 280 35.50 7.39 4.39
CA PHE A 280 36.14 8.22 3.36
C PHE A 280 35.20 9.26 2.72
N ILE A 281 33.86 9.11 2.95
CA ILE A 281 32.87 10.09 2.53
C ILE A 281 32.64 11.06 3.70
N PRO A 282 33.07 12.33 3.59
CA PRO A 282 32.99 13.29 4.70
C PRO A 282 31.56 13.83 4.86
N VAL A 283 30.60 12.97 5.08
CA VAL A 283 29.18 13.33 5.25
C VAL A 283 28.68 12.83 6.61
N ALA A 284 28.14 13.77 7.40
CA ALA A 284 27.52 13.38 8.66
C ALA A 284 26.32 12.44 8.42
N PRO A 285 26.10 11.42 9.28
CA PRO A 285 25.01 10.46 9.11
C PRO A 285 23.64 11.12 8.92
N VAL A 286 23.38 12.21 9.62
CA VAL A 286 22.13 12.99 9.50
C VAL A 286 21.96 13.56 8.09
N THR A 287 23.04 14.09 7.53
CA THR A 287 23.05 14.65 6.16
C THR A 287 22.82 13.55 5.12
N ALA A 288 23.40 12.35 5.31
CA ALA A 288 23.18 11.22 4.43
C ALA A 288 21.67 10.80 4.40
N VAL A 289 21.02 10.78 5.56
CA VAL A 289 19.58 10.49 5.65
C VAL A 289 18.73 11.55 4.96
N ILE A 290 19.07 12.84 5.15
CA ILE A 290 18.36 13.95 4.48
C ILE A 290 18.51 13.86 2.96
N ILE A 291 19.73 13.62 2.47
CA ILE A 291 20.00 13.45 1.03
C ILE A 291 19.17 12.28 0.48
N ALA A 292 19.18 11.13 1.16
CA ALA A 292 18.40 9.97 0.75
C ALA A 292 16.88 10.26 0.74
N GLY A 293 16.39 10.96 1.76
CA GLY A 293 14.97 11.39 1.82
C GLY A 293 14.60 12.29 0.64
N LEU A 294 15.42 13.28 0.32
CA LEU A 294 15.21 14.14 -0.85
C LEU A 294 15.28 13.33 -2.17
N LEU A 295 16.24 12.44 -2.31
CA LEU A 295 16.36 11.59 -3.50
C LEU A 295 15.16 10.70 -3.70
N THR A 296 14.56 10.14 -2.65
CA THR A 296 13.34 9.31 -2.76
C THR A 296 12.13 10.12 -3.25
N VAL A 297 12.01 11.38 -2.83
CA VAL A 297 10.95 12.29 -3.30
C VAL A 297 11.19 12.67 -4.76
N PHE A 298 12.41 13.11 -5.14
CA PHE A 298 12.73 13.50 -6.51
C PHE A 298 12.69 12.32 -7.49
N ALA A 299 13.05 11.11 -7.06
CA ALA A 299 12.92 9.89 -7.87
C ALA A 299 11.46 9.45 -8.09
N GLY A 300 10.49 10.12 -7.45
CA GLY A 300 9.08 9.79 -7.56
C GLY A 300 8.73 8.45 -6.92
N CYS A 301 9.42 8.08 -5.81
CA CYS A 301 9.08 6.90 -5.02
C CYS A 301 7.78 7.11 -4.21
N PHE A 302 7.35 8.36 -4.05
CA PHE A 302 6.06 8.74 -3.49
C PHE A 302 5.17 9.28 -4.61
N ARG A 303 3.85 9.04 -4.52
CA ARG A 303 2.87 9.55 -5.49
C ARG A 303 2.82 11.07 -5.55
N ASN A 304 2.88 11.70 -4.39
CA ASN A 304 2.90 13.15 -4.22
C ASN A 304 3.61 13.52 -2.92
N VAL A 305 3.90 14.79 -2.75
CA VAL A 305 4.56 15.32 -1.56
C VAL A 305 3.71 15.08 -0.30
N GLU A 306 2.39 15.11 -0.43
CA GLU A 306 1.47 14.86 0.69
C GLU A 306 1.58 13.41 1.21
N ALA A 307 1.72 12.43 0.30
CA ALA A 307 1.97 11.04 0.67
C ALA A 307 3.28 10.89 1.44
N ALA A 308 4.34 11.61 1.05
CA ALA A 308 5.60 11.63 1.79
C ALA A 308 5.42 12.25 3.20
N TYR A 309 4.67 13.35 3.31
CA TYR A 309 4.36 13.96 4.61
C TYR A 309 3.57 13.05 5.54
N LYS A 310 2.62 12.27 5.00
CA LYS A 310 1.82 11.31 5.79
C LYS A 310 2.65 10.15 6.36
N THR A 311 3.81 9.83 5.77
CA THR A 311 4.72 8.79 6.30
C THR A 311 5.56 9.28 7.48
N ILE A 312 5.64 10.59 7.70
CA ILE A 312 6.39 11.17 8.81
C ILE A 312 5.59 10.95 10.11
N ASN A 313 6.22 10.28 11.07
CA ASN A 313 5.64 10.12 12.40
C ASN A 313 5.81 11.41 13.22
N TRP A 314 4.88 12.36 12.99
CA TRP A 314 4.88 13.66 13.68
C TRP A 314 4.75 13.53 15.18
N GLU A 315 4.04 12.53 15.67
CA GLU A 315 3.89 12.25 17.10
C GLU A 315 5.26 12.02 17.76
N SER A 316 6.10 11.19 17.14
CA SER A 316 7.46 10.96 17.63
C SER A 316 8.33 12.22 17.57
N ILE A 317 8.23 13.01 16.51
CA ILE A 317 9.01 14.26 16.38
C ILE A 317 8.63 15.26 17.47
N VAL A 318 7.33 15.49 17.66
CA VAL A 318 6.83 16.41 18.69
C VAL A 318 7.19 15.90 20.08
N LEU A 319 7.09 14.59 20.33
CA LEU A 319 7.48 13.98 21.60
C LEU A 319 8.96 14.22 21.91
N ILE A 320 9.85 13.95 20.94
CA ILE A 320 11.30 14.17 21.11
C ILE A 320 11.57 15.65 21.40
N ALA A 321 10.97 16.57 20.62
CA ALA A 321 11.14 18.00 20.80
C ALA A 321 10.66 18.49 22.18
N ALA A 322 9.57 17.93 22.69
CA ALA A 322 9.02 18.27 24.01
C ALA A 322 9.87 17.66 25.15
N MET A 323 10.49 16.49 24.95
CA MET A 323 11.29 15.82 25.97
C MET A 323 12.72 16.37 26.10
N MET A 324 13.26 17.03 25.07
CA MET A 324 14.60 17.64 25.15
C MET A 324 14.73 18.69 26.27
N PRO A 325 13.79 19.65 26.46
CA PRO A 325 13.82 20.56 27.59
C PRO A 325 13.72 19.85 28.95
N MET A 326 12.97 18.74 29.03
CA MET A 326 12.87 17.92 30.24
C MET A 326 14.23 17.29 30.59
N SER A 327 14.97 16.75 29.62
CA SER A 327 16.32 16.23 29.82
C SER A 327 17.27 17.32 30.35
N THR A 328 17.22 18.53 29.78
CA THR A 328 18.01 19.67 30.23
C THR A 328 17.62 20.13 31.65
N ALA A 329 16.34 20.07 32.00
CA ALA A 329 15.88 20.36 33.33
C ALA A 329 16.40 19.33 34.35
N LEU A 330 16.35 18.05 34.04
CA LEU A 330 16.90 16.98 34.90
C LEU A 330 18.40 17.16 35.16
N GLU A 331 19.18 17.57 34.14
CA GLU A 331 20.60 17.89 34.34
C GLU A 331 20.80 19.12 35.21
N LYS A 332 20.12 20.24 34.90
CA LYS A 332 20.29 21.51 35.64
C LYS A 332 19.82 21.44 37.08
N THR A 333 18.79 20.66 37.40
CA THR A 333 18.31 20.44 38.75
C THR A 333 19.11 19.42 39.55
N GLY A 334 20.05 18.71 38.89
CA GLY A 334 20.81 17.64 39.51
C GLY A 334 19.99 16.37 39.76
N ALA A 335 18.76 16.28 39.28
CA ALA A 335 17.91 15.12 39.50
C ALA A 335 18.48 13.86 38.79
N SER A 336 19.10 14.01 37.62
CA SER A 336 19.80 12.92 36.97
C SER A 336 20.98 12.39 37.79
N ALA A 337 21.71 13.27 38.47
CA ALA A 337 22.80 12.92 39.37
C ALA A 337 22.32 12.15 40.59
N LEU A 338 21.20 12.54 41.19
CA LEU A 338 20.60 11.83 42.32
C LEU A 338 20.17 10.41 41.96
N VAL A 339 19.48 10.25 40.83
CA VAL A 339 19.05 8.92 40.34
C VAL A 339 20.25 8.06 40.00
N SER A 340 21.24 8.61 39.29
CA SER A 340 22.46 7.87 38.96
C SER A 340 23.26 7.47 40.19
N GLN A 341 23.36 8.34 41.16
CA GLN A 341 24.03 8.06 42.44
C GLN A 341 23.35 6.91 43.18
N GLY A 342 22.03 6.91 43.27
CA GLY A 342 21.28 5.79 43.83
C GLY A 342 21.52 4.47 43.13
N LEU A 343 21.65 4.46 41.77
CA LEU A 343 22.01 3.28 41.02
C LEU A 343 23.47 2.86 41.25
N VAL A 344 24.39 3.81 41.32
CA VAL A 344 25.82 3.53 41.56
C VAL A 344 26.04 3.00 42.98
N ASP A 345 25.40 3.61 43.99
CA ASP A 345 25.50 3.19 45.38
C ASP A 345 24.93 1.77 45.59
N SER A 346 23.86 1.43 44.87
CA SER A 346 23.23 0.10 45.00
C SER A 346 23.93 -0.99 44.22
N LEU A 347 24.39 -0.69 42.99
CA LEU A 347 24.93 -1.71 42.04
C LEU A 347 26.40 -1.51 41.70
N GLY A 348 26.97 -0.31 41.94
CA GLY A 348 28.34 0.02 41.59
C GLY A 348 29.37 -0.79 42.38
N ALA A 349 29.07 -1.16 43.64
CA ALA A 349 29.92 -2.07 44.44
C ALA A 349 30.08 -3.45 43.81
N MET A 350 29.15 -3.88 42.98
CA MET A 350 29.21 -5.17 42.24
C MET A 350 29.99 -5.06 40.92
N GLY A 351 30.47 -3.86 40.61
CA GLY A 351 31.26 -3.56 39.40
C GLY A 351 30.49 -2.94 38.24
N PRO A 352 31.21 -2.41 37.20
CA PRO A 352 30.62 -1.70 36.08
C PRO A 352 29.62 -2.52 35.29
N THR A 353 29.82 -3.82 35.21
CA THR A 353 28.93 -4.75 34.48
C THR A 353 27.56 -4.87 35.15
N ALA A 354 27.54 -4.91 36.49
CA ALA A 354 26.30 -4.98 37.26
C ALA A 354 25.50 -3.66 37.14
N LEU A 355 26.19 -2.52 37.16
CA LEU A 355 25.58 -1.21 36.96
C LEU A 355 25.00 -1.10 35.55
N LEU A 356 25.72 -1.54 34.53
CA LEU A 356 25.25 -1.59 33.15
C LEU A 356 24.00 -2.46 33.01
N ALA A 357 24.00 -3.65 33.62
CA ALA A 357 22.84 -4.52 33.67
C ALA A 357 21.65 -3.84 34.38
N GLY A 358 21.89 -3.15 35.49
CA GLY A 358 20.88 -2.41 36.23
C GLY A 358 20.23 -1.32 35.40
N ILE A 359 21.02 -0.53 34.67
CA ILE A 359 20.52 0.49 33.75
C ILE A 359 19.70 -0.14 32.61
N TYR A 360 20.17 -1.24 32.05
CA TYR A 360 19.45 -2.00 31.03
C TYR A 360 18.06 -2.45 31.54
N PHE A 361 18.02 -3.12 32.71
CA PHE A 361 16.77 -3.60 33.29
C PHE A 361 15.83 -2.48 33.69
N THR A 362 16.33 -1.41 34.28
CA THR A 362 15.52 -0.24 34.63
C THR A 362 14.92 0.41 33.39
N THR A 363 15.71 0.57 32.33
CA THR A 363 15.25 1.09 31.05
C THR A 363 14.21 0.16 30.43
N SER A 364 14.45 -1.14 30.43
CA SER A 364 13.51 -2.14 29.89
C SER A 364 12.20 -2.20 30.69
N LEU A 365 12.25 -1.99 32.00
CA LEU A 365 11.04 -1.92 32.83
C LEU A 365 10.25 -0.64 32.55
N MET A 366 10.92 0.52 32.49
CA MET A 366 10.26 1.80 32.21
C MET A 366 9.57 1.82 30.86
N THR A 367 10.21 1.26 29.83
CA THR A 367 9.62 1.25 28.50
C THR A 367 8.38 0.35 28.37
N MET A 368 8.09 -0.51 29.36
CA MET A 368 6.82 -1.24 29.41
C MET A 368 5.61 -0.34 29.68
N PHE A 369 5.82 0.82 30.32
CA PHE A 369 4.77 1.75 30.72
C PHE A 369 4.77 3.04 29.90
N ILE A 370 5.95 3.43 29.38
CA ILE A 370 6.18 4.67 28.65
C ILE A 370 6.69 4.30 27.25
N SER A 371 6.51 5.17 26.25
CA SER A 371 7.04 4.91 24.90
C SER A 371 8.56 4.75 24.90
N ASN A 372 9.07 3.93 23.98
CA ASN A 372 10.51 3.66 23.83
C ASN A 372 11.33 4.94 23.69
N THR A 373 10.85 5.88 22.88
CA THR A 373 11.53 7.15 22.64
C THR A 373 11.61 8.02 23.90
N ALA A 374 10.51 8.12 24.64
CA ALA A 374 10.49 8.88 25.90
C ALA A 374 11.42 8.26 26.95
N THR A 375 11.39 6.94 27.09
CA THR A 375 12.28 6.20 28.01
C THR A 375 13.75 6.40 27.64
N ALA A 376 14.11 6.30 26.37
CA ALA A 376 15.48 6.50 25.92
C ALA A 376 15.98 7.92 26.23
N VAL A 377 15.16 8.96 25.98
CA VAL A 377 15.52 10.36 26.25
C VAL A 377 15.67 10.63 27.76
N LEU A 378 14.83 10.02 28.60
CA LEU A 378 14.92 10.17 30.05
C LEU A 378 16.15 9.43 30.64
N MET A 379 16.42 8.21 30.16
CA MET A 379 17.46 7.37 30.73
C MET A 379 18.86 7.71 30.21
N ALA A 380 19.00 8.32 29.03
CA ALA A 380 20.29 8.66 28.45
C ALA A 380 21.13 9.59 29.34
N PRO A 381 20.62 10.72 29.90
CA PRO A 381 21.41 11.56 30.82
C PRO A 381 21.80 10.81 32.08
N ILE A 382 20.90 9.99 32.63
CA ILE A 382 21.17 9.20 33.85
C ILE A 382 22.31 8.20 33.61
N ALA A 383 22.26 7.48 32.49
CA ALA A 383 23.27 6.53 32.07
C ALA A 383 24.64 7.22 31.82
N LEU A 384 24.63 8.41 31.22
CA LEU A 384 25.83 9.20 30.98
C LEU A 384 26.52 9.57 32.29
N VAL A 385 25.76 10.14 33.27
CA VAL A 385 26.29 10.55 34.57
C VAL A 385 26.77 9.33 35.37
N ALA A 386 26.05 8.21 35.34
CA ALA A 386 26.45 6.98 36.00
C ALA A 386 27.77 6.43 35.45
N ALA A 387 27.95 6.44 34.11
CA ALA A 387 29.21 6.01 33.47
C ALA A 387 30.39 6.89 33.86
N GLN A 388 30.19 8.22 33.96
CA GLN A 388 31.20 9.18 34.38
C GLN A 388 31.62 8.97 35.84
N GLN A 389 30.67 8.71 36.71
CA GLN A 389 30.94 8.47 38.14
C GLN A 389 31.79 7.22 38.39
N VAL A 390 31.59 6.19 37.58
CA VAL A 390 32.37 4.93 37.66
C VAL A 390 33.65 5.00 36.83
N GLY A 391 33.86 6.05 36.03
CA GLY A 391 35.06 6.23 35.23
C GLY A 391 35.15 5.32 34.01
N VAL A 392 34.01 4.86 33.46
CA VAL A 392 33.95 3.98 32.31
C VAL A 392 33.39 4.70 31.08
N SER A 393 33.61 4.11 29.89
CA SER A 393 33.14 4.69 28.64
C SER A 393 31.61 4.81 28.61
N PRO A 394 31.05 6.00 28.39
CA PRO A 394 29.61 6.21 28.35
C PRO A 394 28.91 5.52 27.16
N TYR A 395 29.65 5.17 26.11
CA TYR A 395 29.06 4.51 24.93
C TYR A 395 28.39 3.19 25.26
N SER A 396 28.99 2.37 26.14
CA SER A 396 28.40 1.09 26.54
C SER A 396 27.09 1.27 27.29
N PHE A 397 27.00 2.30 28.14
CA PHE A 397 25.81 2.62 28.91
C PHE A 397 24.69 3.20 28.06
N LEU A 398 25.01 4.11 27.15
CA LEU A 398 24.05 4.62 26.16
C LEU A 398 23.54 3.51 25.25
N PHE A 399 24.41 2.57 24.89
CA PHE A 399 24.02 1.41 24.11
C PHE A 399 23.08 0.48 24.88
N ALA A 400 23.32 0.29 26.17
CA ALA A 400 22.41 -0.47 27.04
C ALA A 400 21.03 0.19 27.17
N VAL A 401 20.97 1.53 27.26
CA VAL A 401 19.70 2.28 27.24
C VAL A 401 18.97 2.08 25.91
N THR A 402 19.68 2.19 24.80
CA THR A 402 19.08 2.01 23.46
C THR A 402 18.51 0.61 23.28
N LEU A 403 19.26 -0.41 23.69
CA LEU A 403 18.80 -1.79 23.66
C LEU A 403 17.64 -2.02 24.63
N GLY A 404 17.74 -1.55 25.86
CA GLY A 404 16.69 -1.69 26.88
C GLY A 404 15.39 -1.04 26.44
N ALA A 405 15.47 0.15 25.84
CA ALA A 405 14.30 0.85 25.32
C ALA A 405 13.69 0.16 24.09
N SER A 406 14.51 -0.46 23.25
CA SER A 406 14.05 -1.07 21.99
C SER A 406 13.56 -2.52 22.14
N MET A 407 14.04 -3.26 23.15
CA MET A 407 13.73 -4.68 23.35
C MET A 407 12.55 -4.92 24.30
N CYS A 408 11.55 -4.10 24.25
CA CYS A 408 10.34 -4.23 25.05
C CYS A 408 9.30 -5.14 24.37
N PHE A 409 9.61 -6.42 24.26
CA PHE A 409 8.71 -7.40 23.62
C PHE A 409 7.56 -7.88 24.52
N ALA A 410 7.61 -7.56 25.82
CA ALA A 410 6.61 -8.00 26.78
C ALA A 410 5.39 -7.05 26.87
N SER A 411 5.46 -5.84 26.29
CA SER A 411 4.39 -4.88 26.33
C SER A 411 3.70 -4.73 24.97
N PRO A 412 2.39 -4.93 24.89
CA PRO A 412 1.64 -4.69 23.65
C PRO A 412 1.48 -3.21 23.29
N PHE A 413 1.89 -2.30 24.20
CA PHE A 413 1.68 -0.85 24.03
C PHE A 413 2.94 -0.09 23.61
N SER A 414 4.12 -0.72 23.66
CA SER A 414 5.39 0.01 23.49
C SER A 414 5.76 0.26 22.03
N THR A 415 5.43 -0.64 21.11
CA THR A 415 5.67 -0.47 19.68
C THR A 415 4.53 -1.07 18.83
N PRO A 416 4.17 -0.44 17.68
CA PRO A 416 3.12 -0.94 16.79
C PRO A 416 3.29 -2.38 16.29
N PRO A 417 4.51 -2.93 16.16
CA PRO A 417 4.72 -4.33 15.75
C PRO A 417 4.45 -5.37 16.83
N ASN A 418 4.32 -4.98 18.10
CA ASN A 418 4.04 -5.89 19.23
C ASN A 418 2.49 -6.10 19.41
#